data_df8247cdcff1cb45f097d55f9e784c0d
#
_entry.id   df8247cdcff1cb45f097d55f9e784c0d
#
_cell.length_a   1.000
_cell.length_b   1.000
_cell.length_c   1.000
_cell.angle_alpha   90.00
_cell.angle_beta   90.00
_cell.angle_gamma   90.00
#
_symmetry.space_group_name_H-M   'P 1'
#
loop_
_entity.id
_entity.type
_entity.pdbx_description
1 polymer ?
#
loop_
_entity_poly.entity_id
_entity_poly.type
_entity_poly.pdbx_seq_one_letter_code
_entity_poly.pdbx_strand_id
1 'polypeptide(L)'
;MRSDAGGIDKIGLAPGPALHQIACMLIETETTPNPATLKFLPGRTVMEMGTRDFASPEEAEASPLAEAIFSLGDVTGVFFGHNFISVTSGPGADWSSLKGDVLSVLLDHFSADMPLFRAASAAGISVPPEDSDWPSNPEDADIVAQIKERSETRVRPAVANDGGGIVYRGFDKGVVYLQMQGACSGCPSSSATLKHGIESLLKHYVPEVTEVRAA
;
A
#
# COMPACT_ATOMS: atom_id res chain seq x y z
N MET A 1 -26.78 -43.95 63.11
CA MET A 1 -25.35 -43.56 63.18
C MET A 1 -24.98 -42.91 61.88
N ARG A 2 -24.62 -41.67 61.95
CA ARG A 2 -24.38 -40.79 60.86
C ARG A 2 -22.95 -41.00 60.36
N SER A 3 -22.76 -40.98 59.03
CA SER A 3 -21.43 -40.80 58.40
C SER A 3 -21.51 -39.66 57.39
N ASP A 4 -20.84 -38.59 57.76
CA ASP A 4 -20.57 -37.47 56.94
C ASP A 4 -19.59 -37.88 55.85
N ALA A 5 -19.91 -37.55 54.58
CA ALA A 5 -18.98 -37.61 53.48
C ALA A 5 -18.60 -36.15 53.07
N GLY A 6 -17.37 -35.81 53.37
CA GLY A 6 -16.79 -34.48 53.10
C GLY A 6 -16.77 -34.19 51.62
N GLY A 7 -17.24 -32.99 51.30
CA GLY A 7 -17.12 -32.38 49.95
C GLY A 7 -15.66 -32.01 49.68
N ILE A 8 -15.16 -32.46 48.56
CA ILE A 8 -13.90 -31.96 47.98
C ILE A 8 -14.23 -30.78 47.11
N ASP A 9 -13.79 -29.61 47.58
CA ASP A 9 -13.82 -28.34 46.83
C ASP A 9 -13.15 -28.50 45.47
N LYS A 10 -13.92 -28.25 44.44
CA LYS A 10 -13.36 -28.05 43.08
C LYS A 10 -12.58 -26.75 43.07
N ILE A 11 -11.27 -26.86 43.16
CA ILE A 11 -10.35 -25.75 42.87
C ILE A 11 -10.57 -25.39 41.40
N GLY A 12 -11.25 -24.27 41.18
CA GLY A 12 -11.39 -23.66 39.87
C GLY A 12 -10.02 -23.22 39.37
N LEU A 13 -9.46 -24.00 38.45
CA LEU A 13 -8.28 -23.60 37.70
C LEU A 13 -8.70 -22.44 36.78
N ALA A 14 -8.31 -21.24 37.13
CA ALA A 14 -8.45 -20.10 36.24
C ALA A 14 -7.75 -20.41 34.91
N PRO A 15 -8.34 -20.12 33.76
CA PRO A 15 -7.62 -20.27 32.50
C PRO A 15 -6.39 -19.36 32.54
N GLY A 16 -5.22 -19.98 32.49
CA GLY A 16 -3.95 -19.24 32.35
C GLY A 16 -3.98 -18.36 31.09
N PRO A 17 -3.14 -17.33 31.04
CA PRO A 17 -3.10 -16.44 29.90
C PRO A 17 -2.93 -17.29 28.65
N ALA A 18 -3.84 -17.06 27.68
CA ALA A 18 -3.79 -17.71 26.39
C ALA A 18 -2.35 -17.57 25.85
N LEU A 19 -1.69 -18.69 25.62
CA LEU A 19 -0.47 -18.74 24.86
C LEU A 19 -0.76 -18.02 23.55
N HIS A 20 -0.30 -16.79 23.44
CA HIS A 20 -0.29 -16.05 22.18
C HIS A 20 0.46 -16.97 21.22
N GLN A 21 -0.28 -17.59 20.30
CA GLN A 21 0.33 -18.29 19.19
C GLN A 21 1.20 -17.26 18.51
N ILE A 22 2.51 -17.41 18.67
CA ILE A 22 3.49 -16.75 17.82
C ILE A 22 3.26 -17.38 16.45
N ALA A 23 2.28 -16.84 15.71
CA ALA A 23 2.16 -17.11 14.30
C ALA A 23 3.51 -16.66 13.72
N CYS A 24 4.30 -17.60 13.21
CA CYS A 24 5.53 -17.29 12.53
C CYS A 24 5.14 -16.40 11.35
N MET A 25 5.29 -15.08 11.53
CA MET A 25 4.96 -14.11 10.48
C MET A 25 6.02 -14.27 9.40
N LEU A 26 5.65 -14.90 8.30
CA LEU A 26 6.49 -15.00 7.12
C LEU A 26 6.19 -13.81 6.22
N ILE A 27 7.18 -12.94 6.05
CA ILE A 27 7.09 -11.84 5.09
C ILE A 27 7.73 -12.31 3.80
N GLU A 28 6.93 -12.49 2.77
CA GLU A 28 7.41 -12.82 1.44
C GLU A 28 7.89 -11.56 0.71
N THR A 29 8.79 -11.74 -0.25
CA THR A 29 9.31 -10.62 -1.05
C THR A 29 9.19 -10.94 -2.53
N GLU A 30 8.72 -9.97 -3.30
CA GLU A 30 8.59 -10.06 -4.76
C GLU A 30 9.39 -8.94 -5.43
N THR A 31 10.00 -9.26 -6.56
CA THR A 31 10.61 -8.25 -7.43
C THR A 31 9.54 -7.49 -8.18
N THR A 32 9.81 -6.23 -8.46
CA THR A 32 8.92 -5.38 -9.27
C THR A 32 9.56 -5.07 -10.62
N PRO A 33 8.82 -4.53 -11.59
CA PRO A 33 9.37 -4.03 -12.85
C PRO A 33 10.40 -2.91 -12.66
N ASN A 34 10.36 -2.23 -11.52
CA ASN A 34 11.36 -1.26 -11.11
C ASN A 34 12.47 -1.96 -10.31
N PRO A 35 13.70 -2.09 -10.84
CA PRO A 35 14.80 -2.79 -10.16
C PRO A 35 15.23 -2.11 -8.85
N ALA A 36 14.92 -0.83 -8.67
CA ALA A 36 15.18 -0.10 -7.42
C ALA A 36 14.09 -0.34 -6.36
N THR A 37 13.03 -1.12 -6.66
CA THR A 37 11.92 -1.33 -5.73
C THR A 37 11.71 -2.80 -5.45
N LEU A 38 11.58 -3.17 -4.17
CA LEU A 38 11.10 -4.48 -3.73
C LEU A 38 9.73 -4.36 -3.08
N LYS A 39 8.91 -5.39 -3.31
CA LYS A 39 7.58 -5.54 -2.71
C LYS A 39 7.65 -6.57 -1.60
N PHE A 40 7.11 -6.21 -0.44
CA PHE A 40 7.05 -7.03 0.77
C PHE A 40 5.59 -7.38 1.06
N LEU A 41 5.32 -8.65 1.30
CA LEU A 41 3.99 -9.18 1.60
C LEU A 41 3.97 -9.74 3.03
N PRO A 42 3.45 -8.98 4.00
CA PRO A 42 3.43 -9.41 5.40
C PRO A 42 2.36 -10.48 5.71
N GLY A 43 1.64 -10.97 4.69
CA GLY A 43 0.60 -11.99 4.86
C GLY A 43 -0.67 -11.49 5.58
N ARG A 44 -0.83 -10.18 5.70
CA ARG A 44 -1.99 -9.52 6.34
C ARG A 44 -2.38 -8.25 5.59
N THR A 45 -3.56 -7.74 5.88
CA THR A 45 -3.98 -6.43 5.37
C THR A 45 -3.09 -5.35 5.95
N VAL A 46 -2.50 -4.51 5.09
CA VAL A 46 -1.72 -3.32 5.44
C VAL A 46 -2.63 -2.11 5.45
N MET A 47 -3.33 -1.85 4.34
CA MET A 47 -4.30 -0.76 4.22
C MET A 47 -5.71 -1.33 4.02
N GLU A 48 -6.66 -0.98 4.88
CA GLU A 48 -8.05 -1.41 4.70
C GLU A 48 -8.71 -0.72 3.50
N MET A 49 -8.40 0.55 3.31
CA MET A 49 -8.90 1.36 2.20
C MET A 49 -7.80 2.25 1.62
N GLY A 50 -7.82 2.41 0.31
CA GLY A 50 -6.89 3.28 -0.41
C GLY A 50 -5.45 2.77 -0.43
N THR A 51 -4.54 3.69 -0.70
CA THR A 51 -3.09 3.48 -0.71
C THR A 51 -2.41 4.72 -0.15
N ARG A 52 -1.18 4.59 0.34
CA ARG A 52 -0.40 5.72 0.80
C ARG A 52 1.01 5.65 0.24
N ASP A 53 1.43 6.73 -0.39
CA ASP A 53 2.78 6.93 -0.89
C ASP A 53 3.53 7.93 0.00
N PHE A 54 4.78 7.64 0.29
CA PHE A 54 5.70 8.49 1.04
C PHE A 54 6.93 8.70 0.17
N ALA A 55 7.05 9.88 -0.40
CA ALA A 55 8.15 10.25 -1.29
C ALA A 55 9.33 10.88 -0.54
N SER A 56 9.17 11.17 0.75
CA SER A 56 10.20 11.79 1.57
C SER A 56 10.08 11.39 3.05
N PRO A 57 11.17 11.54 3.83
CA PRO A 57 11.15 11.32 5.28
C PRO A 57 10.13 12.19 6.01
N GLU A 58 9.88 13.42 5.54
CA GLU A 58 8.92 14.35 6.14
C GLU A 58 7.49 13.81 6.01
N GLU A 59 7.15 13.24 4.85
CA GLU A 59 5.85 12.58 4.66
C GLU A 59 5.72 11.33 5.51
N ALA A 60 6.83 10.63 5.74
CA ALA A 60 6.90 9.42 6.55
C ALA A 60 6.60 9.65 8.03
N GLU A 61 6.73 10.88 8.55
CA GLU A 61 6.37 11.22 9.94
C GLU A 61 4.92 10.86 10.29
N ALA A 62 4.03 10.76 9.30
CA ALA A 62 2.66 10.32 9.47
C ALA A 62 2.52 8.85 9.91
N SER A 63 3.54 8.02 9.64
CA SER A 63 3.55 6.58 9.88
C SER A 63 4.80 6.13 10.61
N PRO A 64 4.69 5.57 11.82
CA PRO A 64 5.84 5.00 12.53
C PRO A 64 6.61 3.97 11.71
N LEU A 65 5.91 3.18 10.90
CA LEU A 65 6.51 2.18 10.03
C LEU A 65 7.30 2.81 8.87
N ALA A 66 6.69 3.78 8.18
CA ALA A 66 7.37 4.47 7.08
C ALA A 66 8.61 5.22 7.56
N GLU A 67 8.50 5.93 8.70
CA GLU A 67 9.63 6.62 9.33
C GLU A 67 10.77 5.66 9.69
N ALA A 68 10.46 4.50 10.29
CA ALA A 68 11.47 3.49 10.62
C ALA A 68 12.16 2.95 9.36
N ILE A 69 11.43 2.75 8.26
CA ILE A 69 12.01 2.30 6.98
C ILE A 69 12.92 3.38 6.39
N PHE A 70 12.50 4.66 6.37
CA PHE A 70 13.35 5.76 5.90
C PHE A 70 14.60 5.96 6.75
N SER A 71 14.53 5.65 8.06
CA SER A 71 15.67 5.74 8.98
C SER A 71 16.82 4.77 8.66
N LEU A 72 16.60 3.78 7.77
CA LEU A 72 17.65 2.91 7.25
C LEU A 72 18.65 3.66 6.34
N GLY A 73 18.30 4.83 5.84
CA GLY A 73 19.19 5.77 5.14
C GLY A 73 19.23 5.59 3.61
N ASP A 74 19.08 4.38 3.10
CA ASP A 74 19.19 4.07 1.67
C ASP A 74 17.82 3.94 0.98
N VAL A 75 16.77 4.54 1.57
CA VAL A 75 15.39 4.49 1.08
C VAL A 75 14.98 5.86 0.55
N THR A 76 14.38 5.88 -0.63
CA THR A 76 13.87 7.09 -1.29
C THR A 76 12.35 7.09 -1.46
N GLY A 77 11.68 5.98 -1.18
CA GLY A 77 10.22 5.92 -1.24
C GLY A 77 9.67 4.68 -0.53
N VAL A 78 8.52 4.86 0.11
CA VAL A 78 7.76 3.79 0.75
C VAL A 78 6.31 3.90 0.31
N PHE A 79 5.73 2.80 -0.13
CA PHE A 79 4.35 2.77 -0.59
C PHE A 79 3.58 1.66 0.13
N PHE A 80 2.43 2.01 0.69
CA PHE A 80 1.51 1.06 1.32
C PHE A 80 0.35 0.77 0.39
N GLY A 81 0.24 -0.50 -0.02
CA GLY A 81 -0.89 -1.06 -0.72
C GLY A 81 -1.85 -1.79 0.22
N HIS A 82 -2.85 -2.47 -0.34
CA HIS A 82 -3.84 -3.19 0.46
C HIS A 82 -3.22 -4.29 1.34
N ASN A 83 -2.35 -5.12 0.76
CA ASN A 83 -1.75 -6.28 1.43
C ASN A 83 -0.23 -6.36 1.22
N PHE A 84 0.39 -5.25 0.81
CA PHE A 84 1.82 -5.19 0.54
C PHE A 84 2.41 -3.82 0.87
N ILE A 85 3.72 -3.81 1.00
CA ILE A 85 4.53 -2.61 1.17
C ILE A 85 5.61 -2.64 0.09
N SER A 86 5.74 -1.58 -0.70
CA SER A 86 6.85 -1.43 -1.63
C SER A 86 7.86 -0.43 -1.06
N VAL A 87 9.13 -0.79 -1.12
CA VAL A 87 10.22 0.07 -0.69
C VAL A 87 11.12 0.33 -1.88
N THR A 88 11.39 1.59 -2.16
CA THR A 88 12.28 2.03 -3.24
C THR A 88 13.59 2.48 -2.63
N SER A 89 14.67 1.87 -3.11
CA SER A 89 16.03 2.19 -2.68
C SER A 89 16.60 3.40 -3.43
N GLY A 90 17.50 4.10 -2.78
CA GLY A 90 18.28 5.17 -3.38
C GLY A 90 19.30 4.68 -4.41
N PRO A 91 19.87 5.59 -5.20
CA PRO A 91 20.91 5.26 -6.16
C PRO A 91 22.15 4.65 -5.48
N GLY A 92 22.54 3.45 -5.90
CA GLY A 92 23.70 2.75 -5.35
C GLY A 92 23.47 1.94 -4.08
N ALA A 93 22.24 1.89 -3.57
CA ALA A 93 21.88 1.03 -2.46
C ALA A 93 21.99 -0.46 -2.84
N ASP A 94 22.46 -1.26 -1.88
CA ASP A 94 22.58 -2.72 -2.05
C ASP A 94 21.39 -3.43 -1.43
N TRP A 95 20.54 -3.99 -2.26
CA TRP A 95 19.39 -4.79 -1.81
C TRP A 95 19.79 -6.05 -1.04
N SER A 96 21.01 -6.55 -1.15
CA SER A 96 21.44 -7.72 -0.39
C SER A 96 21.51 -7.45 1.12
N SER A 97 21.82 -6.22 1.50
CA SER A 97 21.80 -5.74 2.89
C SER A 97 20.45 -5.14 3.26
N LEU A 98 20.00 -4.14 2.49
CA LEU A 98 18.79 -3.35 2.77
C LEU A 98 17.54 -4.22 2.94
N LYS A 99 17.42 -5.30 2.17
CA LYS A 99 16.29 -6.24 2.29
C LYS A 99 16.17 -6.85 3.69
N GLY A 100 17.31 -7.23 4.30
CA GLY A 100 17.33 -7.81 5.65
C GLY A 100 16.89 -6.78 6.70
N ASP A 101 17.35 -5.54 6.56
CA ASP A 101 17.02 -4.45 7.47
C ASP A 101 15.54 -4.08 7.39
N VAL A 102 15.02 -3.96 6.18
CA VAL A 102 13.56 -3.72 5.96
C VAL A 102 12.72 -4.85 6.55
N LEU A 103 13.10 -6.12 6.33
CA LEU A 103 12.40 -7.27 6.90
C LEU A 103 12.38 -7.22 8.43
N SER A 104 13.48 -6.83 9.07
CA SER A 104 13.56 -6.68 10.53
C SER A 104 12.60 -5.61 11.02
N VAL A 105 12.60 -4.43 10.39
CA VAL A 105 11.68 -3.33 10.73
C VAL A 105 10.21 -3.76 10.59
N LEU A 106 9.88 -4.45 9.51
CA LEU A 106 8.52 -4.94 9.27
C LEU A 106 8.10 -5.97 10.32
N LEU A 107 8.99 -6.94 10.63
CA LEU A 107 8.72 -7.96 11.64
C LEU A 107 8.51 -7.35 13.02
N ASP A 108 9.37 -6.42 13.44
CA ASP A 108 9.26 -5.73 14.72
C ASP A 108 7.96 -4.96 14.82
N HIS A 109 7.62 -4.18 13.80
CA HIS A 109 6.40 -3.38 13.76
C HIS A 109 5.13 -4.24 13.87
N PHE A 110 5.02 -5.27 13.04
CA PHE A 110 3.84 -6.12 12.99
C PHE A 110 3.75 -7.10 14.18
N SER A 111 4.88 -7.54 14.74
CA SER A 111 4.91 -8.38 15.93
C SER A 111 4.50 -7.63 17.19
N ALA A 112 4.82 -6.34 17.25
CA ALA A 112 4.41 -5.45 18.33
C ALA A 112 2.97 -4.92 18.15
N ASP A 113 2.30 -5.29 17.06
CA ASP A 113 0.97 -4.81 16.66
C ASP A 113 0.86 -3.26 16.71
N MET A 114 1.91 -2.61 16.25
CA MET A 114 1.98 -1.15 16.25
C MET A 114 1.04 -0.55 15.21
N PRO A 115 0.45 0.62 15.49
CA PRO A 115 -0.44 1.28 14.54
C PRO A 115 0.33 1.72 13.30
N LEU A 116 -0.27 1.52 12.13
CA LEU A 116 0.34 1.92 10.85
C LEU A 116 0.50 3.44 10.73
N PHE A 117 -0.43 4.20 11.31
CA PHE A 117 -0.42 5.66 11.31
C PHE A 117 -0.53 6.21 12.72
N ARG A 118 0.06 7.38 12.95
CA ARG A 118 -0.14 8.15 14.20
C ARG A 118 -1.57 8.67 14.28
N ALA A 119 -2.14 8.74 15.49
CA ALA A 119 -3.54 9.12 15.70
C ALA A 119 -3.90 10.50 15.08
N ALA A 120 -2.97 11.45 15.09
CA ALA A 120 -3.15 12.75 14.45
C ALA A 120 -3.20 12.67 12.92
N SER A 121 -2.52 11.68 12.33
CA SER A 121 -2.42 11.48 10.88
C SER A 121 -3.46 10.48 10.36
N ALA A 122 -3.99 9.62 11.23
CA ALA A 122 -5.06 8.69 10.89
C ALA A 122 -6.36 9.41 10.49
N ALA A 123 -6.62 10.60 11.04
CA ALA A 123 -7.72 11.48 10.63
C ALA A 123 -7.50 12.07 9.22
N GLY A 124 -6.28 12.04 8.71
CA GLY A 124 -5.88 12.53 7.38
C GLY A 124 -5.63 11.43 6.36
N ILE A 125 -6.08 10.18 6.60
CA ILE A 125 -6.19 9.17 5.55
C ILE A 125 -7.40 9.55 4.68
N SER A 126 -7.34 10.75 4.13
CA SER A 126 -8.14 11.12 3.00
C SER A 126 -7.55 10.38 1.80
N VAL A 127 -8.35 9.66 1.07
CA VAL A 127 -8.23 9.66 -0.39
C VAL A 127 -7.79 11.09 -0.73
N PRO A 128 -6.63 11.30 -1.39
CA PRO A 128 -6.21 12.66 -1.73
C PRO A 128 -7.42 13.36 -2.29
N PRO A 129 -7.76 14.58 -1.84
CA PRO A 129 -8.91 15.28 -2.40
C PRO A 129 -8.72 15.21 -3.90
N GLU A 130 -9.75 14.81 -4.61
CA GLU A 130 -9.77 14.92 -6.07
C GLU A 130 -9.53 16.40 -6.30
N ASP A 131 -8.26 16.76 -6.58
CA ASP A 131 -7.83 18.15 -6.60
C ASP A 131 -8.71 18.88 -7.60
N SER A 132 -9.43 19.87 -7.10
CA SER A 132 -10.31 20.73 -7.88
C SER A 132 -9.58 21.54 -8.96
N ASP A 133 -8.26 21.45 -9.00
CA ASP A 133 -7.41 22.15 -9.98
C ASP A 133 -7.23 21.40 -11.31
N TRP A 134 -7.65 20.13 -11.37
CA TRP A 134 -7.59 19.36 -12.63
C TRP A 134 -8.83 19.58 -13.48
N PRO A 135 -8.66 19.67 -14.82
CA PRO A 135 -9.78 19.87 -15.73
C PRO A 135 -10.84 18.78 -15.54
N SER A 136 -12.05 19.20 -15.21
CA SER A 136 -13.20 18.31 -15.23
C SER A 136 -14.40 19.08 -15.79
N ASN A 137 -14.96 18.58 -16.89
CA ASN A 137 -16.15 19.16 -17.47
C ASN A 137 -17.36 18.42 -16.89
N PRO A 138 -18.38 19.12 -16.36
CA PRO A 138 -19.61 18.49 -15.90
C PRO A 138 -20.33 17.64 -16.97
N GLU A 139 -20.13 17.95 -18.24
CA GLU A 139 -20.69 17.18 -19.36
C GLU A 139 -20.06 15.78 -19.49
N ASP A 140 -18.84 15.59 -18.97
CA ASP A 140 -18.09 14.33 -19.02
C ASP A 140 -18.30 13.46 -17.77
N ALA A 141 -19.24 13.80 -16.88
CA ALA A 141 -19.45 13.13 -15.60
C ALA A 141 -19.65 11.61 -15.74
N ASP A 142 -20.41 11.17 -16.75
CA ASP A 142 -20.65 9.73 -17.02
C ASP A 142 -19.37 9.03 -17.51
N ILE A 143 -18.57 9.70 -18.33
CA ILE A 143 -17.27 9.20 -18.82
C ILE A 143 -16.29 9.08 -17.65
N VAL A 144 -16.22 10.10 -16.81
CA VAL A 144 -15.38 10.11 -15.60
C VAL A 144 -15.77 8.99 -14.65
N ALA A 145 -17.07 8.75 -14.45
CA ALA A 145 -17.56 7.66 -13.61
C ALA A 145 -17.09 6.28 -14.16
N GLN A 146 -17.18 6.08 -15.47
CA GLN A 146 -16.69 4.86 -16.12
C GLN A 146 -15.15 4.72 -15.99
N ILE A 147 -14.39 5.80 -16.20
CA ILE A 147 -12.94 5.79 -16.05
C ILE A 147 -12.56 5.39 -14.61
N LYS A 148 -13.20 5.99 -13.60
CA LYS A 148 -12.97 5.66 -12.19
C LYS A 148 -13.30 4.20 -11.91
N GLU A 149 -14.46 3.71 -12.32
CA GLU A 149 -14.87 2.30 -12.14
C GLU A 149 -13.87 1.33 -12.77
N ARG A 150 -13.42 1.60 -14.01
CA ARG A 150 -12.45 0.75 -14.70
C ARG A 150 -11.06 0.85 -14.07
N SER A 151 -10.68 2.03 -13.61
CA SER A 151 -9.44 2.23 -12.86
C SER A 151 -9.42 1.39 -11.58
N GLU A 152 -10.51 1.39 -10.80
CA GLU A 152 -10.62 0.60 -9.57
C GLU A 152 -10.64 -0.91 -9.83
N THR A 153 -11.43 -1.35 -10.81
CA THR A 153 -11.72 -2.78 -11.00
C THR A 153 -10.67 -3.51 -11.85
N ARG A 154 -9.95 -2.81 -12.71
CA ARG A 154 -9.03 -3.40 -13.67
C ARG A 154 -7.60 -2.88 -13.58
N VAL A 155 -7.44 -1.54 -13.48
CA VAL A 155 -6.10 -0.95 -13.51
C VAL A 155 -5.40 -1.11 -12.16
N ARG A 156 -6.05 -0.78 -11.06
CA ARG A 156 -5.45 -0.89 -9.71
C ARG A 156 -4.94 -2.29 -9.38
N PRO A 157 -5.68 -3.39 -9.63
CA PRO A 157 -5.17 -4.72 -9.36
C PRO A 157 -3.91 -5.06 -10.17
N ALA A 158 -3.86 -4.64 -11.45
CA ALA A 158 -2.68 -4.87 -12.28
C ALA A 158 -1.47 -4.09 -11.77
N VAL A 159 -1.66 -2.81 -11.44
CA VAL A 159 -0.60 -1.94 -10.91
C VAL A 159 -0.13 -2.39 -9.52
N ALA A 160 -1.04 -2.91 -8.68
CA ALA A 160 -0.71 -3.47 -7.38
C ALA A 160 0.16 -4.74 -7.47
N ASN A 161 -0.04 -5.55 -8.52
CA ASN A 161 0.84 -6.68 -8.79
C ASN A 161 2.29 -6.22 -9.05
N ASP A 162 2.44 -5.09 -9.74
CA ASP A 162 3.74 -4.46 -10.01
C ASP A 162 4.30 -3.67 -8.82
N GLY A 163 3.64 -3.70 -7.66
CA GLY A 163 4.09 -3.05 -6.43
C GLY A 163 3.85 -1.54 -6.37
N GLY A 164 2.92 -1.03 -7.17
CA GLY A 164 2.57 0.39 -7.19
C GLY A 164 1.08 0.66 -7.04
N GLY A 165 0.71 1.90 -7.28
CA GLY A 165 -0.65 2.40 -7.28
C GLY A 165 -0.87 3.49 -8.32
N ILE A 166 -2.14 3.81 -8.54
CA ILE A 166 -2.55 4.95 -9.35
C ILE A 166 -3.60 5.78 -8.62
N VAL A 167 -3.54 7.08 -8.82
CA VAL A 167 -4.58 8.04 -8.41
C VAL A 167 -5.10 8.75 -9.64
N TYR A 168 -6.42 8.73 -9.83
CA TYR A 168 -7.08 9.52 -10.85
C TYR A 168 -7.01 11.00 -10.46
N ARG A 169 -6.60 11.85 -11.40
CA ARG A 169 -6.50 13.30 -11.19
C ARG A 169 -7.52 14.07 -12.00
N GLY A 170 -7.76 13.70 -13.25
CA GLY A 170 -8.72 14.42 -14.08
C GLY A 170 -8.92 13.81 -15.47
N PHE A 171 -9.90 14.37 -16.18
CA PHE A 171 -10.19 14.05 -17.58
C PHE A 171 -10.53 15.33 -18.35
N ASP A 172 -9.88 15.55 -19.48
CA ASP A 172 -10.16 16.64 -20.38
C ASP A 172 -9.99 16.22 -21.84
N LYS A 173 -11.02 16.40 -22.64
CA LYS A 173 -10.99 16.19 -24.12
C LYS A 173 -10.34 14.88 -24.55
N GLY A 174 -10.69 13.79 -23.85
CA GLY A 174 -10.17 12.45 -24.15
C GLY A 174 -8.83 12.13 -23.46
N VAL A 175 -8.22 13.05 -22.73
CA VAL A 175 -6.98 12.83 -22.00
C VAL A 175 -7.30 12.52 -20.53
N VAL A 176 -6.86 11.35 -20.04
CA VAL A 176 -6.94 10.95 -18.64
C VAL A 176 -5.63 11.29 -17.94
N TYR A 177 -5.70 11.99 -16.83
CA TYR A 177 -4.55 12.31 -15.99
C TYR A 177 -4.50 11.37 -14.78
N LEU A 178 -3.41 10.61 -14.67
CA LEU A 178 -3.17 9.65 -13.60
C LEU A 178 -1.85 9.97 -12.91
N GLN A 179 -1.84 9.99 -11.60
CA GLN A 179 -0.62 10.01 -10.81
C GLN A 179 -0.22 8.57 -10.48
N MET A 180 1.02 8.21 -10.82
CA MET A 180 1.59 6.92 -10.49
C MET A 180 2.29 6.97 -9.13
N GLN A 181 2.20 5.89 -8.36
CA GLN A 181 2.73 5.77 -7.00
C GLN A 181 3.53 4.48 -6.82
N GLY A 182 4.37 4.45 -5.79
CA GLY A 182 5.18 3.27 -5.45
C GLY A 182 6.15 2.87 -6.56
N ALA A 183 6.28 1.57 -6.84
CA ALA A 183 7.20 1.04 -7.87
C ALA A 183 6.99 1.63 -9.27
N CYS A 184 5.80 2.17 -9.54
CA CYS A 184 5.43 2.76 -10.84
C CYS A 184 5.90 4.19 -10.99
N SER A 185 6.29 4.87 -9.91
CA SER A 185 6.87 6.20 -9.93
C SER A 185 8.38 6.12 -10.14
N GLY A 186 8.95 7.07 -10.88
CA GLY A 186 10.41 7.27 -10.96
C GLY A 186 11.21 6.36 -11.90
N CYS A 187 10.63 5.34 -12.53
CA CYS A 187 11.35 4.52 -13.51
C CYS A 187 10.86 4.78 -14.93
N PRO A 188 11.63 5.44 -15.80
CA PRO A 188 11.18 5.82 -17.14
C PRO A 188 10.74 4.66 -18.02
N SER A 189 11.42 3.51 -17.92
CA SER A 189 11.13 2.33 -18.75
C SER A 189 9.86 1.59 -18.30
N SER A 190 9.67 1.39 -17.00
CA SER A 190 8.47 0.76 -16.46
C SER A 190 7.26 1.67 -16.56
N SER A 191 7.43 2.97 -16.30
CA SER A 191 6.37 3.97 -16.43
C SER A 191 5.81 4.06 -17.85
N ALA A 192 6.66 3.99 -18.88
CA ALA A 192 6.22 4.05 -20.28
C ALA A 192 5.41 2.81 -20.67
N THR A 193 5.87 1.61 -20.30
CA THR A 193 5.18 0.35 -20.58
C THR A 193 3.84 0.26 -19.83
N LEU A 194 3.85 0.62 -18.56
CA LEU A 194 2.65 0.63 -17.74
C LEU A 194 1.63 1.66 -18.23
N LYS A 195 2.07 2.88 -18.54
CA LYS A 195 1.24 3.92 -19.14
C LYS A 195 0.53 3.41 -20.39
N HIS A 196 1.29 2.76 -21.29
CA HIS A 196 0.74 2.22 -22.54
C HIS A 196 -0.27 1.09 -22.30
N GLY A 197 0.00 0.23 -21.33
CA GLY A 197 -0.94 -0.82 -20.90
C GLY A 197 -2.23 -0.24 -20.33
N ILE A 198 -2.14 0.75 -19.43
CA ILE A 198 -3.29 1.45 -18.85
C ILE A 198 -4.08 2.17 -19.94
N GLU A 199 -3.40 2.88 -20.85
CA GLU A 199 -4.02 3.58 -21.97
C GLU A 199 -4.80 2.63 -22.87
N SER A 200 -4.18 1.49 -23.25
CA SER A 200 -4.83 0.47 -24.07
C SER A 200 -6.04 -0.13 -23.39
N LEU A 201 -5.96 -0.36 -22.08
CA LEU A 201 -7.07 -0.88 -21.30
C LEU A 201 -8.21 0.13 -21.20
N LEU A 202 -7.92 1.39 -20.87
CA LEU A 202 -8.94 2.42 -20.77
C LEU A 202 -9.62 2.68 -22.11
N LYS A 203 -8.87 2.78 -23.22
CA LYS A 203 -9.42 2.93 -24.58
C LYS A 203 -10.35 1.79 -24.98
N HIS A 204 -10.05 0.57 -24.51
CA HIS A 204 -10.88 -0.60 -24.81
C HIS A 204 -12.26 -0.53 -24.15
N TYR A 205 -12.32 -0.01 -22.92
CA TYR A 205 -13.57 0.04 -22.14
C TYR A 205 -14.28 1.40 -22.22
N VAL A 206 -13.54 2.46 -22.48
CA VAL A 206 -14.04 3.85 -22.57
C VAL A 206 -13.50 4.46 -23.85
N PRO A 207 -14.23 4.32 -24.98
CA PRO A 207 -13.75 4.76 -26.31
C PRO A 207 -13.44 6.26 -26.40
N GLU A 208 -14.01 7.07 -25.51
CA GLU A 208 -13.76 8.51 -25.41
C GLU A 208 -12.33 8.83 -24.93
N VAL A 209 -11.65 7.86 -24.31
CA VAL A 209 -10.25 8.02 -23.90
C VAL A 209 -9.33 7.89 -25.10
N THR A 210 -8.57 8.94 -25.40
CA THR A 210 -7.63 8.99 -26.50
C THR A 210 -6.18 8.89 -26.04
N GLU A 211 -5.87 9.36 -24.82
CA GLU A 211 -4.53 9.38 -24.24
C GLU A 211 -4.58 9.27 -22.72
N VAL A 212 -3.54 8.70 -22.14
CA VAL A 212 -3.27 8.73 -20.70
C VAL A 212 -2.00 9.53 -20.45
N ARG A 213 -2.02 10.48 -19.54
CA ARG A 213 -0.86 11.28 -19.11
C ARG A 213 -0.57 11.07 -17.62
N ALA A 214 0.73 11.02 -17.32
CA ALA A 214 1.17 11.13 -15.94
C ALA A 214 0.98 12.57 -15.46
N ALA A 215 0.42 12.72 -14.24
CA ALA A 215 0.18 13.98 -13.55
C ALA A 215 1.36 14.27 -12.60
#